data_e9e16c2528565c1ad94654461eea9015
#
_entry.id   e9e16c2528565c1ad94654461eea9015
#
_cell.length_a   1.000
_cell.length_b   1.000
_cell.length_c   1.000
_cell.angle_alpha   90.00
_cell.angle_beta   90.00
_cell.angle_gamma   90.00
#
_symmetry.space_group_name_H-M   'P 1'
#
loop_
_entity.id
_entity.type
_entity.pdbx_description
1 polymer ?
#
loop_
_entity_poly.entity_id
_entity_poly.type
_entity_poly.pdbx_seq_one_letter_code
_entity_poly.pdbx_strand_id
1 'polypeptide(L)'
;MAKIALLDRKCSGCGQCRSVCPFGAIDWKDNRPELNAACKVCGLCVKNCPEQALIRLETRESSVDKSKWKGILVFAEVSGGRLHPVGLELIGKALELAEVCHDPVLAVLVGSGVQAYAEELCHWGVSRVYVYDDPALSWFRADAYAACVEECIRDAHPSVVLVGATSLGRSLAPRLSTRFHTGLTADCTRLEMRENSDLVQIRPAFGGNIMAQIITTHTRPQFATVRYKVMNAPARRDTASGEILVRSIPGKVAESPVSCVSVVPVPPARTISDAEILVVGGRGLRKESDLDMIRDLAAALGGDWATTRPLVEKGWTTNDRQIGLSGRTVRPRLIITCGVSGAIQFTSCMNASEHIVSINTDKDAPIHSVAHIAITGDLYEIVPALTRRIREGKHEAL
;
A
#
# COMPACT_ATOMS: atom_id res chain seq x y z
N MET A 1 26.00 1.22 -0.22
CA MET A 1 27.04 0.32 -0.77
C MET A 1 28.01 1.15 -1.57
N ALA A 2 29.30 1.07 -1.25
CA ALA A 2 30.33 1.75 -2.04
C ALA A 2 30.27 1.28 -3.49
N LYS A 3 30.44 2.16 -4.45
CA LYS A 3 30.53 1.85 -5.89
C LYS A 3 31.78 2.48 -6.46
N ILE A 4 32.30 1.87 -7.52
CA ILE A 4 33.35 2.51 -8.32
C ILE A 4 32.67 3.09 -9.55
N ALA A 5 32.96 4.34 -9.86
CA ALA A 5 32.43 5.04 -11.04
C ALA A 5 33.57 5.51 -11.94
N LEU A 6 33.31 5.55 -13.25
CA LEU A 6 34.19 6.08 -14.26
C LEU A 6 33.87 7.58 -14.49
N LEU A 7 34.89 8.40 -14.48
CA LEU A 7 34.84 9.77 -14.97
C LEU A 7 35.25 9.75 -16.45
N ASP A 8 34.29 9.65 -17.33
CA ASP A 8 34.50 9.47 -18.77
C ASP A 8 35.47 10.47 -19.41
N ARG A 9 35.39 11.75 -18.98
CA ARG A 9 36.25 12.82 -19.50
C ARG A 9 37.72 12.68 -19.12
N LYS A 10 38.04 11.89 -18.10
CA LYS A 10 39.41 11.65 -17.63
C LYS A 10 40.00 10.33 -18.13
N CYS A 11 39.19 9.44 -18.67
CA CYS A 11 39.68 8.14 -19.08
C CYS A 11 40.39 8.21 -20.42
N SER A 12 41.70 7.84 -20.44
CA SER A 12 42.53 7.73 -21.65
C SER A 12 42.37 6.39 -22.39
N GLY A 13 41.61 5.44 -21.84
CA GLY A 13 41.49 4.10 -22.44
C GLY A 13 42.72 3.20 -22.32
N CYS A 14 43.60 3.47 -21.36
CA CYS A 14 44.90 2.77 -21.24
C CYS A 14 44.82 1.28 -20.83
N GLY A 15 43.69 0.79 -20.33
CA GLY A 15 43.47 -0.61 -19.95
C GLY A 15 44.08 -1.07 -18.63
N GLN A 16 44.88 -0.23 -17.93
CA GLN A 16 45.55 -0.60 -16.68
C GLN A 16 44.60 -1.09 -15.58
N CYS A 17 43.40 -0.51 -15.51
CA CYS A 17 42.38 -0.91 -14.52
C CYS A 17 41.94 -2.38 -14.72
N ARG A 18 41.89 -2.87 -15.96
CA ARG A 18 41.52 -4.23 -16.27
C ARG A 18 42.60 -5.23 -15.85
N SER A 19 43.88 -4.90 -16.10
CA SER A 19 45.01 -5.80 -15.78
C SER A 19 45.22 -5.96 -14.26
N VAL A 20 44.86 -4.96 -13.45
CA VAL A 20 45.03 -5.02 -11.99
C VAL A 20 43.81 -5.58 -11.26
N CYS A 21 42.72 -5.91 -11.96
CA CYS A 21 41.51 -6.43 -11.34
C CYS A 21 41.60 -7.93 -11.06
N PRO A 22 41.74 -8.39 -9.80
CA PRO A 22 41.87 -9.80 -9.47
C PRO A 22 40.57 -10.60 -9.65
N PHE A 23 39.44 -9.90 -9.82
CA PHE A 23 38.12 -10.52 -9.94
C PHE A 23 37.58 -10.57 -11.37
N GLY A 24 38.35 -10.12 -12.37
CA GLY A 24 37.87 -10.01 -13.74
C GLY A 24 36.61 -9.16 -13.91
N ALA A 25 36.41 -8.18 -13.00
CA ALA A 25 35.17 -7.41 -12.87
C ALA A 25 35.11 -6.16 -13.76
N ILE A 26 36.00 -6.07 -14.77
CA ILE A 26 36.08 -4.94 -15.70
C ILE A 26 35.99 -5.45 -17.13
N ASP A 27 34.86 -5.24 -17.74
CA ASP A 27 34.61 -5.43 -19.14
C ASP A 27 35.13 -4.23 -19.94
N TRP A 28 35.36 -4.43 -21.25
CA TRP A 28 35.89 -3.38 -22.11
C TRP A 28 34.89 -3.11 -23.24
N LYS A 29 34.29 -1.93 -23.24
CA LYS A 29 33.33 -1.53 -24.26
C LYS A 29 33.64 -0.13 -24.76
N ASP A 30 33.61 0.06 -26.07
CA ASP A 30 33.88 1.35 -26.71
C ASP A 30 35.17 2.05 -26.23
N ASN A 31 36.23 1.23 -26.08
CA ASN A 31 37.54 1.65 -25.56
C ASN A 31 37.52 2.20 -24.12
N ARG A 32 36.57 1.77 -23.30
CA ARG A 32 36.36 2.20 -21.89
C ARG A 32 36.08 1.03 -20.96
N PRO A 33 36.46 1.14 -19.68
CA PRO A 33 36.14 0.14 -18.68
C PRO A 33 34.67 0.23 -18.25
N GLU A 34 33.97 -0.89 -18.27
CA GLU A 34 32.65 -1.08 -17.69
C GLU A 34 32.73 -2.08 -16.55
N LEU A 35 32.23 -1.71 -15.35
CA LEU A 35 32.29 -2.60 -14.19
C LEU A 35 31.09 -3.54 -14.20
N ASN A 36 31.34 -4.85 -14.10
CA ASN A 36 30.32 -5.89 -14.04
C ASN A 36 29.99 -6.32 -12.59
N ALA A 37 29.05 -7.24 -12.45
CA ALA A 37 28.55 -7.73 -11.16
C ALA A 37 29.58 -8.45 -10.28
N ALA A 38 30.73 -8.86 -10.82
CA ALA A 38 31.81 -9.48 -10.07
C ALA A 38 32.62 -8.47 -9.23
N CYS A 39 32.40 -7.17 -9.40
CA CYS A 39 33.14 -6.13 -8.69
C CYS A 39 32.94 -6.18 -7.17
N LYS A 40 34.01 -6.42 -6.43
CA LYS A 40 34.06 -6.41 -4.95
C LYS A 40 34.42 -5.05 -4.34
N VAL A 41 34.48 -4.00 -5.15
CA VAL A 41 34.79 -2.63 -4.71
C VAL A 41 36.10 -2.52 -3.92
N CYS A 42 37.10 -3.37 -4.24
CA CYS A 42 38.38 -3.40 -3.52
C CYS A 42 39.23 -2.15 -3.71
N GLY A 43 38.97 -1.35 -4.76
CA GLY A 43 39.68 -0.09 -5.03
C GLY A 43 41.01 -0.20 -5.72
N LEU A 44 41.48 -1.40 -6.10
CA LEU A 44 42.77 -1.56 -6.79
C LEU A 44 42.82 -0.80 -8.12
N CYS A 45 41.75 -0.88 -8.91
CA CYS A 45 41.64 -0.15 -10.17
C CYS A 45 41.63 1.38 -9.99
N VAL A 46 41.09 1.86 -8.84
CA VAL A 46 41.09 3.30 -8.49
C VAL A 46 42.52 3.74 -8.18
N LYS A 47 43.26 2.98 -7.35
CA LYS A 47 44.63 3.32 -6.95
C LYS A 47 45.63 3.29 -8.11
N ASN A 48 45.40 2.39 -9.05
CA ASN A 48 46.34 2.19 -10.17
C ASN A 48 45.91 2.92 -11.45
N CYS A 49 44.90 3.77 -11.42
CA CYS A 49 44.52 4.57 -12.57
C CYS A 49 45.38 5.83 -12.68
N PRO A 50 46.25 5.94 -13.73
CA PRO A 50 47.18 7.10 -13.87
C PRO A 50 46.41 8.42 -14.04
N GLU A 51 45.26 8.37 -14.71
CA GLU A 51 44.44 9.55 -14.97
C GLU A 51 43.42 9.83 -13.84
N GLN A 52 43.44 9.02 -12.78
CA GLN A 52 42.43 9.10 -11.72
C GLN A 52 40.99 9.16 -12.26
N ALA A 53 40.76 8.46 -13.34
CA ALA A 53 39.45 8.39 -13.99
C ALA A 53 38.47 7.49 -13.27
N LEU A 54 38.93 6.55 -12.44
CA LEU A 54 38.08 5.71 -11.59
C LEU A 54 38.06 6.29 -10.17
N ILE A 55 36.87 6.51 -9.66
CA ILE A 55 36.64 7.02 -8.31
C ILE A 55 35.81 6.05 -7.50
N ARG A 56 36.12 5.95 -6.21
CA ARG A 56 35.27 5.23 -5.26
C ARG A 56 34.22 6.21 -4.77
N LEU A 57 32.97 5.93 -5.11
CA LEU A 57 31.85 6.65 -4.54
C LEU A 57 31.64 6.10 -3.13
N GLU A 58 32.11 6.83 -2.15
CA GLU A 58 31.72 6.62 -0.77
C GLU A 58 30.30 7.15 -0.64
N THR A 59 29.32 6.26 -0.54
CA THR A 59 28.07 6.65 0.07
C THR A 59 28.42 7.03 1.51
N ARG A 60 28.43 8.30 1.83
CA ARG A 60 28.33 8.73 3.23
C ARG A 60 27.06 8.08 3.75
N GLU A 61 27.21 7.00 4.49
CA GLU A 61 26.19 6.51 5.38
C GLU A 61 26.05 7.59 6.47
N SER A 62 25.27 8.63 6.18
CA SER A 62 24.73 9.46 7.25
C SER A 62 23.72 8.56 7.94
N SER A 63 24.18 7.74 8.85
CA SER A 63 23.29 7.01 9.73
C SER A 63 22.56 8.06 10.56
N VAL A 64 21.27 8.21 10.29
CA VAL A 64 20.42 9.05 11.10
C VAL A 64 20.47 8.54 12.54
N ASP A 65 20.60 9.47 13.49
CA ASP A 65 20.49 9.14 14.91
C ASP A 65 19.04 8.73 15.21
N LYS A 66 18.79 7.42 15.21
CA LYS A 66 17.45 6.84 15.40
C LYS A 66 16.86 7.18 16.77
N SER A 67 17.69 7.47 17.77
CA SER A 67 17.22 7.79 19.13
C SER A 67 16.41 9.09 19.19
N LYS A 68 16.58 9.97 18.20
CA LYS A 68 15.84 11.24 18.05
C LYS A 68 14.49 11.06 17.35
N TRP A 69 14.23 9.89 16.81
CA TRP A 69 13.01 9.60 16.04
C TRP A 69 12.23 8.52 16.75
N LYS A 70 11.14 8.93 17.42
CA LYS A 70 10.30 8.05 18.21
C LYS A 70 8.83 8.24 17.87
N GLY A 71 8.10 7.15 17.80
CA GLY A 71 6.67 7.14 17.54
C GLY A 71 6.30 6.72 16.12
N ILE A 72 5.08 6.27 15.99
CA ILE A 72 4.45 5.88 14.74
C ILE A 72 3.33 6.86 14.47
N LEU A 73 3.49 7.71 13.45
CA LEU A 73 2.51 8.70 13.05
C LEU A 73 1.57 8.13 11.98
N VAL A 74 0.28 8.18 12.25
CA VAL A 74 -0.76 7.81 11.30
C VAL A 74 -1.41 9.06 10.74
N PHE A 75 -1.46 9.20 9.42
CA PHE A 75 -2.30 10.19 8.77
C PHE A 75 -3.75 9.71 8.78
N ALA A 76 -4.58 10.33 9.63
CA ALA A 76 -5.99 10.01 9.77
C ALA A 76 -6.80 10.80 8.74
N GLU A 77 -7.08 10.17 7.60
CA GLU A 77 -7.83 10.78 6.50
C GLU A 77 -9.29 11.00 6.88
N VAL A 78 -9.81 12.20 6.63
CA VAL A 78 -11.23 12.51 6.69
C VAL A 78 -11.76 12.71 5.28
N SER A 79 -12.81 12.00 4.93
CA SER A 79 -13.42 12.04 3.60
C SER A 79 -14.94 11.92 3.72
N GLY A 80 -15.67 12.79 3.01
CA GLY A 80 -17.13 12.79 3.06
C GLY A 80 -17.70 13.03 4.46
N GLY A 81 -17.04 13.85 5.28
CA GLY A 81 -17.49 14.20 6.64
C GLY A 81 -17.36 13.05 7.66
N ARG A 82 -16.45 12.11 7.45
CA ARG A 82 -16.16 10.99 8.37
C ARG A 82 -14.70 10.56 8.30
N LEU A 83 -14.20 9.96 9.37
CA LEU A 83 -12.92 9.28 9.35
C LEU A 83 -12.95 8.15 8.33
N HIS A 84 -11.97 8.11 7.43
CA HIS A 84 -11.85 7.02 6.49
C HIS A 84 -11.41 5.75 7.25
N PRO A 85 -12.09 4.60 7.08
CA PRO A 85 -11.79 3.38 7.85
C PRO A 85 -10.32 2.93 7.78
N VAL A 86 -9.61 3.21 6.68
CA VAL A 86 -8.17 2.89 6.57
C VAL A 86 -7.36 3.56 7.69
N GLY A 87 -7.73 4.74 8.16
CA GLY A 87 -7.05 5.42 9.27
C GLY A 87 -7.13 4.60 10.56
N LEU A 88 -8.29 4.03 10.85
CA LEU A 88 -8.48 3.16 12.02
C LEU A 88 -7.73 1.83 11.88
N GLU A 89 -7.71 1.24 10.68
CA GLU A 89 -6.90 0.05 10.40
C GLU A 89 -5.40 0.32 10.62
N LEU A 90 -4.92 1.49 10.19
CA LEU A 90 -3.53 1.91 10.39
C LEU A 90 -3.20 2.17 11.85
N ILE A 91 -4.14 2.70 12.64
CA ILE A 91 -3.97 2.85 14.10
C ILE A 91 -3.83 1.48 14.75
N GLY A 92 -4.69 0.50 14.39
CA GLY A 92 -4.56 -0.87 14.89
C GLY A 92 -3.19 -1.46 14.59
N LYS A 93 -2.72 -1.31 13.34
CA LYS A 93 -1.39 -1.78 12.96
C LYS A 93 -0.26 -1.01 13.65
N ALA A 94 -0.40 0.30 13.82
CA ALA A 94 0.57 1.12 14.55
C ALA A 94 0.70 0.68 16.01
N LEU A 95 -0.39 0.31 16.68
CA LEU A 95 -0.37 -0.23 18.06
C LEU A 95 0.40 -1.55 18.13
N GLU A 96 0.15 -2.49 17.21
CA GLU A 96 0.91 -3.76 17.15
C GLU A 96 2.41 -3.50 16.92
N LEU A 97 2.77 -2.58 16.03
CA LEU A 97 4.17 -2.23 15.75
C LEU A 97 4.82 -1.53 16.95
N ALA A 98 4.05 -0.69 17.64
CA ALA A 98 4.50 0.06 18.82
C ALA A 98 4.84 -0.84 20.00
N GLU A 99 4.18 -2.00 20.16
CA GLU A 99 4.51 -2.99 21.20
C GLU A 99 5.96 -3.50 21.07
N VAL A 100 6.49 -3.59 19.84
CA VAL A 100 7.85 -4.11 19.59
C VAL A 100 8.93 -3.07 19.90
N CYS A 101 8.71 -1.79 19.51
CA CYS A 101 9.70 -0.73 19.68
C CYS A 101 9.43 0.16 20.92
N HIS A 102 8.34 -0.07 21.65
CA HIS A 102 7.89 0.71 22.81
C HIS A 102 7.73 2.20 22.51
N ASP A 103 7.29 2.53 21.31
CA ASP A 103 7.09 3.89 20.83
C ASP A 103 5.61 4.32 20.93
N PRO A 104 5.30 5.61 21.11
CA PRO A 104 3.92 6.08 21.11
C PRO A 104 3.28 6.03 19.71
N VAL A 105 1.95 5.82 19.67
CA VAL A 105 1.16 5.98 18.45
C VAL A 105 0.60 7.38 18.39
N LEU A 106 0.88 8.09 17.31
CA LEU A 106 0.50 9.46 17.05
C LEU A 106 -0.45 9.51 15.84
N ALA A 107 -1.32 10.51 15.80
CA ALA A 107 -2.14 10.76 14.63
C ALA A 107 -2.05 12.22 14.19
N VAL A 108 -2.27 12.48 12.91
CA VAL A 108 -2.43 13.82 12.35
C VAL A 108 -3.72 13.91 11.55
N LEU A 109 -4.53 14.91 11.87
CA LEU A 109 -5.75 15.33 11.18
C LEU A 109 -5.48 16.63 10.42
N VAL A 110 -5.86 16.68 9.16
CA VAL A 110 -5.73 17.89 8.33
C VAL A 110 -7.01 18.07 7.53
N GLY A 111 -7.65 19.23 7.67
CA GLY A 111 -8.88 19.50 6.94
C GLY A 111 -9.64 20.72 7.49
N SER A 112 -10.94 20.78 7.22
CA SER A 112 -11.86 21.76 7.79
C SER A 112 -12.97 21.03 8.54
N GLY A 113 -13.24 21.42 9.80
CA GLY A 113 -14.16 20.74 10.69
C GLY A 113 -13.65 19.36 11.15
N VAL A 114 -12.33 19.14 11.13
CA VAL A 114 -11.74 17.85 11.49
C VAL A 114 -11.44 17.70 12.97
N GLN A 115 -11.46 18.78 13.74
CA GLN A 115 -11.19 18.76 15.19
C GLN A 115 -12.17 17.83 15.94
N ALA A 116 -13.42 17.72 15.48
CA ALA A 116 -14.42 16.84 16.06
C ALA A 116 -14.02 15.35 16.07
N TYR A 117 -13.09 14.94 15.21
CA TYR A 117 -12.61 13.55 15.14
C TYR A 117 -11.41 13.28 16.04
N ALA A 118 -10.81 14.30 16.65
CA ALA A 118 -9.60 14.12 17.46
C ALA A 118 -9.86 13.31 18.72
N GLU A 119 -10.98 13.58 19.41
CA GLU A 119 -11.39 12.83 20.60
C GLU A 119 -11.71 11.37 20.23
N GLU A 120 -12.40 11.15 19.12
CA GLU A 120 -12.70 9.82 18.63
C GLU A 120 -11.41 9.01 18.41
N LEU A 121 -10.36 9.61 17.83
CA LEU A 121 -9.06 8.93 17.66
C LEU A 121 -8.43 8.54 19.01
N CYS A 122 -8.63 9.31 20.07
CA CYS A 122 -8.13 8.97 21.40
C CYS A 122 -8.84 7.73 22.00
N HIS A 123 -10.08 7.44 21.60
CA HIS A 123 -10.75 6.18 21.95
C HIS A 123 -10.13 4.94 21.26
N TRP A 124 -9.37 5.14 20.20
CA TRP A 124 -8.71 4.05 19.46
C TRP A 124 -7.27 3.81 19.89
N GLY A 125 -6.81 4.43 20.99
CA GLY A 125 -5.51 4.19 21.58
C GLY A 125 -4.38 5.07 21.05
N VAL A 126 -4.71 6.16 20.38
CA VAL A 126 -3.75 7.19 19.95
C VAL A 126 -3.30 7.98 21.17
N SER A 127 -1.98 8.13 21.37
CA SER A 127 -1.40 8.86 22.51
C SER A 127 -1.44 10.37 22.32
N ARG A 128 -1.36 10.83 21.07
CA ARG A 128 -1.38 12.26 20.73
C ARG A 128 -1.94 12.46 19.33
N VAL A 129 -2.85 13.43 19.20
CA VAL A 129 -3.48 13.83 17.93
C VAL A 129 -3.09 15.26 17.59
N TYR A 130 -2.40 15.46 16.48
CA TYR A 130 -2.13 16.78 15.90
C TYR A 130 -3.29 17.17 14.99
N VAL A 131 -3.84 18.35 15.19
CA VAL A 131 -5.03 18.83 14.47
C VAL A 131 -4.71 20.12 13.75
N TYR A 132 -4.82 20.11 12.42
CA TYR A 132 -4.79 21.28 11.55
C TYR A 132 -6.18 21.46 10.97
N ASP A 133 -6.97 22.31 11.61
CA ASP A 133 -8.38 22.56 11.26
C ASP A 133 -8.55 24.00 10.80
N ASP A 134 -8.75 24.20 9.49
CA ASP A 134 -8.88 25.52 8.90
C ASP A 134 -9.73 25.47 7.63
N PRO A 135 -10.62 26.48 7.37
CA PRO A 135 -11.39 26.58 6.14
C PRO A 135 -10.55 26.52 4.85
N ALA A 136 -9.29 26.98 4.87
CA ALA A 136 -8.38 26.88 3.74
C ALA A 136 -8.00 25.43 3.39
N LEU A 137 -8.28 24.48 4.26
CA LEU A 137 -8.04 23.04 4.07
C LEU A 137 -9.32 22.25 3.74
N SER A 138 -10.43 22.92 3.41
CA SER A 138 -11.72 22.27 3.10
C SER A 138 -11.62 21.28 1.95
N TRP A 139 -10.72 21.53 0.99
CA TRP A 139 -10.48 20.66 -0.14
C TRP A 139 -9.02 20.22 -0.21
N PHE A 140 -8.81 18.96 -0.55
CA PHE A 140 -7.46 18.41 -0.63
C PHE A 140 -6.62 19.14 -1.69
N ARG A 141 -5.54 19.76 -1.23
CA ARG A 141 -4.44 20.28 -2.05
C ARG A 141 -3.16 19.65 -1.53
N ALA A 142 -2.48 18.92 -2.40
CA ALA A 142 -1.34 18.10 -1.99
C ALA A 142 -0.18 18.91 -1.36
N ASP A 143 -0.01 20.16 -1.77
CA ASP A 143 0.99 21.08 -1.22
C ASP A 143 0.60 21.61 0.16
N ALA A 144 -0.67 22.02 0.35
CA ALA A 144 -1.19 22.51 1.60
C ALA A 144 -1.20 21.42 2.70
N TYR A 145 -1.74 20.26 2.38
CA TYR A 145 -1.73 19.10 3.30
C TYR A 145 -0.31 18.66 3.63
N ALA A 146 0.59 18.62 2.62
CA ALA A 146 1.99 18.30 2.86
C ALA A 146 2.68 19.31 3.77
N ALA A 147 2.34 20.59 3.71
CA ALA A 147 2.92 21.61 4.61
C ALA A 147 2.53 21.36 6.07
N CYS A 148 1.26 21.05 6.35
CA CYS A 148 0.78 20.71 7.69
C CYS A 148 1.44 19.44 8.23
N VAL A 149 1.45 18.37 7.43
CA VAL A 149 2.04 17.09 7.87
C VAL A 149 3.57 17.19 8.00
N GLU A 150 4.24 17.97 7.14
CA GLU A 150 5.68 18.26 7.28
C GLU A 150 5.99 18.93 8.62
N GLU A 151 5.20 19.93 9.01
CA GLU A 151 5.36 20.60 10.30
C GLU A 151 5.15 19.64 11.46
N CYS A 152 4.08 18.83 11.40
CA CYS A 152 3.82 17.79 12.39
C CYS A 152 5.00 16.80 12.52
N ILE A 153 5.56 16.34 11.43
CA ILE A 153 6.71 15.42 11.43
C ILE A 153 7.96 16.10 12.02
N ARG A 154 8.19 17.38 11.73
CA ARG A 154 9.32 18.15 12.28
C ARG A 154 9.19 18.42 13.78
N ASP A 155 7.97 18.50 14.30
CA ASP A 155 7.71 18.66 15.72
C ASP A 155 7.78 17.31 16.46
N ALA A 156 7.08 16.30 15.94
CA ALA A 156 6.91 15.00 16.59
C ALA A 156 8.11 14.05 16.41
N HIS A 157 8.93 14.21 15.38
CA HIS A 157 10.05 13.34 15.02
C HIS A 157 9.67 11.83 15.01
N PRO A 158 8.59 11.41 14.33
CA PRO A 158 8.19 10.01 14.33
C PRO A 158 9.19 9.13 13.58
N SER A 159 9.44 7.91 14.04
CA SER A 159 10.29 6.93 13.34
C SER A 159 9.65 6.39 12.07
N VAL A 160 8.30 6.33 12.07
CA VAL A 160 7.48 5.81 10.97
C VAL A 160 6.30 6.73 10.70
N VAL A 161 5.93 6.86 9.44
CA VAL A 161 4.69 7.54 8.99
C VAL A 161 3.87 6.58 8.13
N LEU A 162 2.67 6.28 8.59
CA LEU A 162 1.72 5.40 7.90
C LEU A 162 0.61 6.23 7.25
N VAL A 163 0.33 5.96 5.99
CA VAL A 163 -0.69 6.66 5.19
C VAL A 163 -1.56 5.63 4.47
N GLY A 164 -2.86 5.83 4.41
CA GLY A 164 -3.74 4.98 3.60
C GLY A 164 -3.41 5.08 2.10
N ALA A 165 -3.43 3.96 1.38
CA ALA A 165 -3.24 3.95 -0.07
C ALA A 165 -4.51 4.39 -0.83
N THR A 166 -5.18 5.42 -0.35
CA THR A 166 -6.29 6.12 -1.01
C THR A 166 -5.76 7.02 -2.12
N SER A 167 -6.64 7.62 -2.91
CA SER A 167 -6.23 8.61 -3.92
C SER A 167 -5.51 9.81 -3.28
N LEU A 168 -5.98 10.25 -2.09
CA LEU A 168 -5.35 11.31 -1.33
C LEU A 168 -3.98 10.87 -0.80
N GLY A 169 -3.91 9.75 -0.12
CA GLY A 169 -2.67 9.28 0.49
C GLY A 169 -1.57 8.96 -0.53
N ARG A 170 -1.93 8.41 -1.69
CA ARG A 170 -0.99 8.16 -2.81
C ARG A 170 -0.45 9.45 -3.44
N SER A 171 -1.16 10.56 -3.28
CA SER A 171 -0.68 11.88 -3.70
C SER A 171 0.17 12.56 -2.63
N LEU A 172 -0.18 12.38 -1.34
CA LEU A 172 0.47 13.03 -0.20
C LEU A 172 1.81 12.37 0.17
N ALA A 173 1.83 11.05 0.36
CA ALA A 173 2.98 10.34 0.91
C ALA A 173 4.27 10.47 0.07
N PRO A 174 4.26 10.39 -1.29
CA PRO A 174 5.45 10.60 -2.10
C PRO A 174 6.02 12.02 -1.97
N ARG A 175 5.14 13.02 -1.85
CA ARG A 175 5.56 14.41 -1.67
C ARG A 175 6.27 14.60 -0.32
N LEU A 176 5.76 14.00 0.73
CA LEU A 176 6.38 14.03 2.07
C LEU A 176 7.73 13.29 2.07
N SER A 177 7.77 12.05 1.58
CA SER A 177 9.01 11.27 1.58
C SER A 177 10.13 11.95 0.81
N THR A 178 9.81 12.63 -0.31
CA THR A 178 10.78 13.42 -1.07
C THR A 178 11.29 14.63 -0.27
N ARG A 179 10.42 15.33 0.48
CA ARG A 179 10.82 16.46 1.33
C ARG A 179 11.76 16.07 2.46
N PHE A 180 11.61 14.87 2.98
CA PHE A 180 12.49 14.30 4.02
C PHE A 180 13.66 13.50 3.45
N HIS A 181 13.84 13.45 2.12
CA HIS A 181 14.86 12.66 1.43
C HIS A 181 14.95 11.23 1.93
N THR A 182 13.80 10.57 2.07
CA THR A 182 13.69 9.23 2.64
C THR A 182 12.90 8.29 1.74
N GLY A 183 12.98 6.97 2.05
CA GLY A 183 12.28 5.95 1.30
C GLY A 183 10.78 5.91 1.60
N LEU A 184 10.00 5.55 0.57
CA LEU A 184 8.58 5.24 0.67
C LEU A 184 8.31 3.91 0.00
N THR A 185 7.65 2.99 0.71
CA THR A 185 7.09 1.79 0.08
C THR A 185 5.59 1.96 -0.10
N ALA A 186 5.15 1.89 -1.35
CA ALA A 186 3.75 2.07 -1.70
C ALA A 186 2.98 0.74 -1.69
N ASP A 187 1.69 0.79 -1.31
CA ASP A 187 0.75 -0.31 -1.40
C ASP A 187 1.19 -1.56 -0.60
N CYS A 188 1.71 -1.35 0.61
CA CYS A 188 2.07 -2.44 1.50
C CYS A 188 0.86 -3.29 1.87
N THR A 189 1.07 -4.59 1.97
CA THR A 189 0.07 -5.55 2.41
C THR A 189 0.40 -6.16 3.78
N ARG A 190 1.65 -6.01 4.23
CA ARG A 190 2.10 -6.45 5.55
C ARG A 190 3.20 -5.51 6.06
N LEU A 191 3.20 -5.25 7.35
CA LEU A 191 4.20 -4.45 8.06
C LEU A 191 4.66 -5.20 9.30
N GLU A 192 5.96 -5.17 9.57
CA GLU A 192 6.59 -5.72 10.76
C GLU A 192 7.58 -4.71 11.33
N MET A 193 7.77 -4.69 12.64
CA MET A 193 8.72 -3.82 13.32
C MET A 193 9.88 -4.63 13.86
N ARG A 194 11.09 -4.08 13.78
CA ARG A 194 12.26 -4.58 14.50
C ARG A 194 12.47 -3.78 15.79
N GLU A 195 13.13 -4.36 16.77
CA GLU A 195 13.46 -3.70 18.05
C GLU A 195 14.22 -2.37 17.88
N ASN A 196 15.00 -2.25 16.80
CA ASN A 196 15.74 -1.03 16.46
C ASN A 196 14.92 0.04 15.72
N SER A 197 13.60 -0.05 15.74
CA SER A 197 12.64 0.80 15.03
C SER A 197 12.74 0.77 13.48
N ASP A 198 13.37 -0.22 12.89
CA ASP A 198 13.34 -0.41 11.45
C ASP A 198 12.04 -1.11 11.03
N LEU A 199 11.27 -0.44 10.17
CA LEU A 199 10.03 -0.96 9.60
C LEU A 199 10.34 -1.89 8.43
N VAL A 200 9.93 -3.15 8.52
CA VAL A 200 9.92 -4.10 7.41
C VAL A 200 8.61 -3.92 6.64
N GLN A 201 8.72 -3.48 5.42
CA GLN A 201 7.60 -3.13 4.56
C GLN A 201 7.47 -4.21 3.48
N ILE A 202 6.34 -4.91 3.47
CA ILE A 202 6.14 -6.07 2.61
C ILE A 202 5.03 -5.77 1.61
N ARG A 203 5.35 -5.95 0.33
CA ARG A 203 4.39 -5.75 -0.76
C ARG A 203 4.59 -6.77 -1.88
N PRO A 204 3.53 -7.09 -2.63
CA PRO A 204 3.67 -7.83 -3.88
C PRO A 204 4.47 -7.02 -4.90
N ALA A 205 5.42 -7.67 -5.57
CA ALA A 205 6.27 -7.12 -6.63
C ALA A 205 6.29 -8.04 -7.85
N PHE A 206 6.79 -7.54 -8.99
CA PHE A 206 6.92 -8.30 -10.24
C PHE A 206 5.63 -9.01 -10.66
N GLY A 207 4.52 -8.25 -10.72
CA GLY A 207 3.21 -8.82 -11.05
C GLY A 207 2.61 -9.70 -9.95
N GLY A 208 3.12 -9.62 -8.72
CA GLY A 208 2.61 -10.38 -7.57
C GLY A 208 3.31 -11.72 -7.33
N ASN A 209 4.27 -12.10 -8.16
CA ASN A 209 4.97 -13.39 -8.04
C ASN A 209 5.99 -13.42 -6.89
N ILE A 210 6.38 -12.27 -6.36
CA ILE A 210 7.35 -12.13 -5.28
C ILE A 210 6.80 -11.17 -4.23
N MET A 211 6.95 -11.53 -2.95
CA MET A 211 6.73 -10.64 -1.82
C MET A 211 8.05 -9.93 -1.49
N ALA A 212 8.17 -8.67 -1.93
CA ALA A 212 9.35 -7.87 -1.65
C ALA A 212 9.31 -7.37 -0.20
N GLN A 213 10.41 -7.57 0.52
CA GLN A 213 10.65 -6.97 1.84
C GLN A 213 11.60 -5.79 1.67
N ILE A 214 11.14 -4.62 2.05
CA ILE A 214 11.87 -3.36 1.90
C ILE A 214 12.09 -2.76 3.28
N ILE A 215 13.31 -2.28 3.53
CA ILE A 215 13.70 -1.66 4.80
C ILE A 215 14.46 -0.37 4.48
N THR A 216 14.09 0.71 5.15
CA THR A 216 14.76 2.01 5.06
C THR A 216 15.60 2.23 6.32
N THR A 217 16.88 1.82 6.30
CA THR A 217 17.73 1.79 7.49
C THR A 217 18.47 3.09 7.80
N HIS A 218 18.71 3.92 6.77
CA HIS A 218 19.64 5.06 6.86
C HIS A 218 18.95 6.43 6.97
N THR A 219 17.64 6.50 6.78
CA THR A 219 16.88 7.75 6.82
C THR A 219 15.63 7.62 7.69
N ARG A 220 15.12 8.76 8.18
CA ARG A 220 13.87 8.87 8.94
C ARG A 220 13.08 10.11 8.50
N PRO A 221 11.76 10.09 8.69
CA PRO A 221 10.95 8.92 9.04
C PRO A 221 10.89 7.88 7.91
N GLN A 222 10.44 6.67 8.21
CA GLN A 222 10.17 5.62 7.21
C GLN A 222 8.71 5.75 6.76
N PHE A 223 8.45 5.89 5.46
CA PHE A 223 7.08 6.03 4.95
C PHE A 223 6.56 4.73 4.37
N ALA A 224 5.31 4.41 4.68
CA ALA A 224 4.57 3.35 4.03
C ALA A 224 3.16 3.82 3.66
N THR A 225 2.69 3.51 2.43
CA THR A 225 1.26 3.51 2.18
C THR A 225 0.72 2.09 2.26
N VAL A 226 -0.46 1.93 2.86
CA VAL A 226 -1.09 0.64 3.11
C VAL A 226 -2.47 0.60 2.47
N ARG A 227 -2.79 -0.51 1.82
CA ARG A 227 -4.10 -0.69 1.20
C ARG A 227 -5.21 -0.80 2.23
N TYR A 228 -6.37 -0.27 1.89
CA TYR A 228 -7.60 -0.43 2.65
C TYR A 228 -8.02 -1.90 2.73
N LYS A 229 -8.58 -2.33 3.86
CA LYS A 229 -9.04 -3.70 4.15
C LYS A 229 -7.93 -4.76 4.23
N VAL A 230 -6.71 -4.33 4.48
CA VAL A 230 -5.55 -5.21 4.66
C VAL A 230 -5.17 -5.36 6.13
N MET A 231 -5.42 -4.33 6.94
CA MET A 231 -5.15 -4.34 8.38
C MET A 231 -6.46 -4.36 9.17
N ASN A 232 -6.35 -4.59 10.48
CA ASN A 232 -7.50 -4.58 11.37
C ASN A 232 -7.52 -3.29 12.20
N ALA A 233 -8.71 -2.68 12.32
CA ALA A 233 -8.91 -1.64 13.32
C ALA A 233 -8.84 -2.25 14.73
N PRO A 234 -8.33 -1.51 15.74
CA PRO A 234 -8.31 -2.00 17.12
C PRO A 234 -9.72 -1.98 17.70
N ALA A 235 -9.91 -2.54 18.89
CA ALA A 235 -11.13 -2.35 19.64
C ALA A 235 -11.24 -0.90 20.13
N ARG A 236 -12.42 -0.29 19.97
CA ARG A 236 -12.70 1.03 20.52
C ARG A 236 -12.74 0.96 22.05
N ARG A 237 -12.03 1.86 22.70
CA ARG A 237 -11.98 1.96 24.18
C ARG A 237 -13.14 2.82 24.69
N ASP A 238 -13.67 2.51 25.87
CA ASP A 238 -14.76 3.30 26.47
C ASP A 238 -14.29 4.69 26.87
N THR A 239 -13.04 4.82 27.32
CA THR A 239 -12.44 6.10 27.73
C THR A 239 -11.42 6.58 26.70
N ALA A 240 -11.54 7.83 26.28
CA ALA A 240 -10.53 8.49 25.49
C ALA A 240 -9.25 8.69 26.33
N SER A 241 -8.10 8.34 25.76
CA SER A 241 -6.80 8.55 26.42
C SER A 241 -5.85 9.13 25.36
N GLY A 242 -5.33 10.32 25.61
CA GLY A 242 -4.39 10.97 24.69
C GLY A 242 -4.46 12.47 24.77
N GLU A 243 -3.45 13.11 24.20
CA GLU A 243 -3.34 14.58 24.14
C GLU A 243 -3.81 15.06 22.76
N ILE A 244 -4.62 16.11 22.73
CA ILE A 244 -5.05 16.76 21.48
C ILE A 244 -4.31 18.09 21.35
N LEU A 245 -3.53 18.23 20.29
CA LEU A 245 -2.75 19.42 19.97
C LEU A 245 -3.34 20.12 18.73
N VAL A 246 -4.11 21.16 18.96
CA VAL A 246 -4.59 22.03 17.87
C VAL A 246 -3.45 22.95 17.44
N ARG A 247 -3.14 22.95 16.15
CA ARG A 247 -2.06 23.74 15.54
C ARG A 247 -2.63 24.72 14.52
N SER A 248 -2.02 25.90 14.46
CA SER A 248 -2.28 26.83 13.36
C SER A 248 -1.68 26.30 12.06
N ILE A 249 -2.33 26.60 10.94
CA ILE A 249 -1.82 26.18 9.63
C ILE A 249 -0.53 26.92 9.28
N PRO A 250 0.46 26.24 8.67
CA PRO A 250 1.68 26.89 8.19
C PRO A 250 1.39 27.98 7.15
N GLY A 251 2.16 29.07 7.15
CA GLY A 251 2.00 30.17 6.18
C GLY A 251 2.03 29.72 4.71
N LYS A 252 2.79 28.67 4.41
CA LYS A 252 2.84 28.03 3.08
C LYS A 252 1.47 27.51 2.56
N VAL A 253 0.48 27.31 3.44
CA VAL A 253 -0.88 26.91 3.04
C VAL A 253 -1.59 28.07 2.34
N ALA A 254 -1.42 29.29 2.86
CA ALA A 254 -1.99 30.50 2.25
C ALA A 254 -1.27 30.88 0.92
N GLU A 255 0.00 30.55 0.81
CA GLU A 255 0.84 30.82 -0.38
C GLU A 255 0.69 29.75 -1.49
N SER A 256 -0.21 28.79 -1.33
CA SER A 256 -0.39 27.74 -2.32
C SER A 256 -0.78 28.31 -3.70
N PRO A 257 -0.06 27.96 -4.78
CA PRO A 257 -0.39 28.38 -6.13
C PRO A 257 -1.61 27.62 -6.70
N VAL A 258 -2.16 26.67 -5.96
CA VAL A 258 -3.31 25.84 -6.38
C VAL A 258 -4.55 26.27 -5.61
N SER A 259 -5.64 26.53 -6.31
CA SER A 259 -6.95 26.81 -5.73
C SER A 259 -7.97 25.79 -6.23
N CYS A 260 -8.93 25.42 -5.35
CA CYS A 260 -10.06 24.62 -5.75
C CYS A 260 -11.15 25.55 -6.32
N VAL A 261 -11.46 25.41 -7.60
CA VAL A 261 -12.46 26.24 -8.27
C VAL A 261 -13.88 25.70 -8.06
N SER A 262 -14.04 24.38 -8.13
CA SER A 262 -15.32 23.72 -7.91
C SER A 262 -15.11 22.25 -7.54
N VAL A 263 -16.06 21.70 -6.78
CA VAL A 263 -16.13 20.28 -6.47
C VAL A 263 -17.51 19.78 -6.85
N VAL A 264 -17.55 18.79 -7.72
CA VAL A 264 -18.78 18.12 -8.11
C VAL A 264 -18.80 16.76 -7.41
N PRO A 265 -19.70 16.56 -6.42
CA PRO A 265 -19.82 15.27 -5.76
C PRO A 265 -20.25 14.19 -6.75
N VAL A 266 -19.52 13.10 -6.82
CA VAL A 266 -20.01 11.88 -7.47
C VAL A 266 -20.88 11.15 -6.45
N PRO A 267 -22.13 10.78 -6.80
CA PRO A 267 -22.98 10.02 -5.90
C PRO A 267 -22.22 8.80 -5.34
N PRO A 268 -22.32 8.51 -4.03
CA PRO A 268 -21.65 7.36 -3.45
C PRO A 268 -22.24 6.08 -4.06
N ALA A 269 -21.61 5.56 -5.09
CA ALA A 269 -21.91 4.23 -5.59
C ALA A 269 -21.42 3.23 -4.53
N ARG A 270 -22.29 2.31 -4.09
CA ARG A 270 -21.85 1.15 -3.32
C ARG A 270 -20.75 0.46 -4.11
N THR A 271 -19.59 0.35 -3.50
CA THR A 271 -18.47 -0.32 -4.16
C THR A 271 -18.44 -1.78 -3.74
N ILE A 272 -17.89 -2.63 -4.59
CA ILE A 272 -17.70 -4.06 -4.24
C ILE A 272 -16.86 -4.22 -2.96
N SER A 273 -16.10 -3.19 -2.56
CA SER A 273 -15.37 -3.20 -1.30
C SER A 273 -16.28 -3.17 -0.06
N ASP A 274 -17.50 -2.66 -0.18
CA ASP A 274 -18.44 -2.51 0.93
C ASP A 274 -19.43 -3.69 1.03
N ALA A 275 -19.37 -4.63 0.08
CA ALA A 275 -20.27 -5.77 0.03
C ALA A 275 -19.90 -6.80 1.11
N GLU A 276 -20.91 -7.31 1.83
CA GLU A 276 -20.75 -8.42 2.78
C GLU A 276 -20.67 -9.78 2.10
N ILE A 277 -21.32 -9.91 0.95
CA ILE A 277 -21.34 -11.14 0.13
C ILE A 277 -20.93 -10.76 -1.29
N LEU A 278 -19.96 -11.47 -1.85
CA LEU A 278 -19.50 -11.29 -3.22
C LEU A 278 -19.50 -12.60 -4.02
N VAL A 279 -20.02 -12.52 -5.23
CA VAL A 279 -19.88 -13.59 -6.22
C VAL A 279 -18.98 -13.10 -7.35
N VAL A 280 -17.90 -13.84 -7.63
CA VAL A 280 -16.83 -13.37 -8.53
C VAL A 280 -16.75 -14.26 -9.77
N GLY A 281 -16.95 -13.66 -10.94
CA GLY A 281 -16.70 -14.31 -12.22
C GLY A 281 -15.23 -14.19 -12.66
N GLY A 282 -14.65 -15.33 -13.06
CA GLY A 282 -13.28 -15.40 -13.58
C GLY A 282 -13.23 -15.72 -15.08
N ARG A 283 -12.02 -15.95 -15.58
CA ARG A 283 -11.75 -16.28 -17.00
C ARG A 283 -12.41 -17.58 -17.46
N GLY A 284 -12.93 -18.42 -16.55
CA GLY A 284 -13.70 -19.61 -16.86
C GLY A 284 -15.07 -19.33 -17.51
N LEU A 285 -15.56 -18.07 -17.44
CA LEU A 285 -16.73 -17.64 -18.21
C LEU A 285 -16.41 -17.59 -19.71
N ARG A 286 -17.31 -18.13 -20.55
CA ARG A 286 -17.09 -18.30 -21.99
C ARG A 286 -17.49 -17.07 -22.79
N LYS A 287 -18.57 -16.38 -22.39
CA LYS A 287 -19.12 -15.19 -23.07
C LYS A 287 -19.60 -14.15 -22.05
N GLU A 288 -19.80 -12.91 -22.51
CA GLU A 288 -20.21 -11.81 -21.64
C GLU A 288 -21.55 -12.05 -20.94
N SER A 289 -22.54 -12.63 -21.66
CA SER A 289 -23.86 -12.95 -21.09
C SER A 289 -23.81 -13.96 -19.92
N ASP A 290 -22.70 -14.68 -19.74
CA ASP A 290 -22.56 -15.60 -18.60
C ASP A 290 -22.38 -14.84 -17.27
N LEU A 291 -22.10 -13.54 -17.33
CA LEU A 291 -22.11 -12.66 -16.15
C LEU A 291 -23.50 -12.58 -15.50
N ASP A 292 -24.58 -12.82 -16.24
CA ASP A 292 -25.93 -12.82 -15.68
C ASP A 292 -26.11 -13.96 -14.67
N MET A 293 -25.50 -15.13 -14.91
CA MET A 293 -25.48 -16.23 -13.95
C MET A 293 -24.77 -15.85 -12.64
N ILE A 294 -23.69 -15.06 -12.73
CA ILE A 294 -22.96 -14.56 -11.55
C ILE A 294 -23.80 -13.53 -10.80
N ARG A 295 -24.46 -12.62 -11.52
CA ARG A 295 -25.38 -11.62 -10.97
C ARG A 295 -26.58 -12.26 -10.28
N ASP A 296 -27.13 -13.30 -10.89
CA ASP A 296 -28.27 -14.06 -10.37
C ASP A 296 -27.95 -14.76 -9.05
N LEU A 297 -26.77 -15.37 -8.94
CA LEU A 297 -26.33 -16.00 -7.70
C LEU A 297 -26.08 -14.92 -6.62
N ALA A 298 -25.43 -13.81 -6.97
CA ALA A 298 -25.21 -12.70 -6.05
C ALA A 298 -26.55 -12.14 -5.52
N ALA A 299 -27.51 -11.90 -6.41
CA ALA A 299 -28.86 -11.43 -6.04
C ALA A 299 -29.61 -12.45 -5.16
N ALA A 300 -29.51 -13.75 -5.44
CA ALA A 300 -30.11 -14.80 -4.63
C ALA A 300 -29.56 -14.80 -3.19
N LEU A 301 -28.27 -14.50 -3.02
CA LEU A 301 -27.61 -14.39 -1.72
C LEU A 301 -27.84 -13.04 -1.02
N GLY A 302 -28.39 -12.03 -1.72
CA GLY A 302 -28.50 -10.66 -1.21
C GLY A 302 -27.16 -9.92 -1.20
N GLY A 303 -26.23 -10.37 -2.05
CA GLY A 303 -24.87 -9.82 -2.18
C GLY A 303 -24.67 -9.01 -3.48
N ASP A 304 -23.41 -8.71 -3.76
CA ASP A 304 -22.97 -8.03 -4.98
C ASP A 304 -22.05 -8.95 -5.82
N TRP A 305 -21.74 -8.55 -7.03
CA TRP A 305 -20.92 -9.32 -7.95
C TRP A 305 -19.65 -8.55 -8.34
N ALA A 306 -18.61 -9.31 -8.67
CA ALA A 306 -17.33 -8.78 -9.09
C ALA A 306 -16.69 -9.66 -10.18
N THR A 307 -15.58 -9.19 -10.73
CA THR A 307 -14.86 -9.92 -11.76
C THR A 307 -13.35 -9.89 -11.54
N THR A 308 -12.65 -10.77 -12.22
CA THR A 308 -11.19 -10.73 -12.32
C THR A 308 -10.75 -9.91 -13.53
N ARG A 309 -9.52 -9.42 -13.51
CA ARG A 309 -8.92 -8.56 -14.54
C ARG A 309 -9.14 -9.02 -16.00
N PRO A 310 -9.03 -10.34 -16.35
CA PRO A 310 -9.26 -10.79 -17.73
C PRO A 310 -10.62 -10.41 -18.32
N LEU A 311 -11.67 -10.30 -17.50
CA LEU A 311 -13.00 -9.93 -17.99
C LEU A 311 -13.12 -8.42 -18.22
N VAL A 312 -12.41 -7.61 -17.45
CA VAL A 312 -12.28 -6.17 -17.67
C VAL A 312 -11.50 -5.89 -18.95
N GLU A 313 -10.39 -6.62 -19.18
CA GLU A 313 -9.58 -6.48 -20.40
C GLU A 313 -10.35 -6.90 -21.67
N LYS A 314 -11.30 -7.83 -21.54
CA LYS A 314 -12.24 -8.18 -22.64
C LYS A 314 -13.34 -7.14 -22.85
N GLY A 315 -13.46 -6.12 -21.98
CA GLY A 315 -14.53 -5.12 -22.05
C GLY A 315 -15.90 -5.61 -21.55
N TRP A 316 -15.98 -6.78 -20.91
CA TRP A 316 -17.24 -7.33 -20.38
C TRP A 316 -17.74 -6.62 -19.12
N THR A 317 -16.85 -5.92 -18.44
CA THR A 317 -17.15 -5.15 -17.22
C THR A 317 -16.14 -4.01 -17.05
N THR A 318 -16.42 -3.14 -16.10
CA THR A 318 -15.63 -1.94 -15.78
C THR A 318 -14.67 -2.19 -14.60
N ASN A 319 -13.66 -1.35 -14.46
CA ASN A 319 -12.61 -1.51 -13.45
C ASN A 319 -13.11 -1.37 -12.01
N ASP A 320 -14.24 -0.72 -11.79
CA ASP A 320 -14.91 -0.61 -10.48
C ASP A 320 -15.41 -1.96 -9.94
N ARG A 321 -15.65 -2.93 -10.83
CA ARG A 321 -16.02 -4.32 -10.52
C ARG A 321 -14.84 -5.28 -10.43
N GLN A 322 -13.61 -4.80 -10.65
CA GLN A 322 -12.43 -5.65 -10.64
C GLN A 322 -11.87 -5.86 -9.23
N ILE A 323 -11.65 -7.13 -8.85
CA ILE A 323 -10.84 -7.50 -7.69
C ILE A 323 -9.41 -7.79 -8.15
N GLY A 324 -8.42 -7.25 -7.44
CA GLY A 324 -7.01 -7.51 -7.71
C GLY A 324 -6.09 -6.32 -7.44
N LEU A 325 -4.80 -6.49 -7.67
CA LEU A 325 -3.78 -5.45 -7.42
C LEU A 325 -4.01 -4.17 -8.22
N SER A 326 -4.56 -4.27 -9.42
CA SER A 326 -4.94 -3.14 -10.27
C SER A 326 -6.41 -2.74 -10.12
N GLY A 327 -7.16 -3.43 -9.28
CA GLY A 327 -8.56 -3.18 -8.97
C GLY A 327 -8.76 -2.85 -7.49
N ARG A 328 -9.79 -3.43 -6.90
CA ARG A 328 -10.16 -3.22 -5.50
C ARG A 328 -9.70 -4.38 -4.61
N THR A 329 -9.38 -4.06 -3.37
CA THR A 329 -9.24 -5.03 -2.29
C THR A 329 -10.59 -5.16 -1.58
N VAL A 330 -11.00 -6.39 -1.31
CA VAL A 330 -12.29 -6.72 -0.70
C VAL A 330 -12.09 -7.63 0.52
N ARG A 331 -13.00 -7.54 1.49
CA ARG A 331 -13.03 -8.40 2.67
C ARG A 331 -14.49 -8.68 3.07
N PRO A 332 -15.24 -9.40 2.23
CA PRO A 332 -16.61 -9.80 2.55
C PRO A 332 -16.64 -10.90 3.60
N ARG A 333 -17.81 -11.11 4.22
CA ARG A 333 -18.08 -12.28 5.04
C ARG A 333 -18.08 -13.56 4.19
N LEU A 334 -18.62 -13.49 2.96
CA LEU A 334 -18.63 -14.61 2.04
C LEU A 334 -18.17 -14.15 0.66
N ILE A 335 -17.21 -14.87 0.09
CA ILE A 335 -16.84 -14.74 -1.32
C ILE A 335 -16.95 -16.07 -2.04
N ILE A 336 -17.66 -16.10 -3.16
CA ILE A 336 -17.79 -17.28 -4.03
C ILE A 336 -17.09 -16.97 -5.34
N THR A 337 -16.06 -17.71 -5.68
CA THR A 337 -15.29 -17.52 -6.92
C THR A 337 -15.66 -18.60 -7.94
N CYS A 338 -16.08 -18.17 -9.14
CA CYS A 338 -16.56 -19.02 -10.21
C CYS A 338 -15.63 -18.96 -11.42
N GLY A 339 -14.92 -20.04 -11.72
CA GLY A 339 -13.97 -20.10 -12.83
C GLY A 339 -12.77 -19.16 -12.71
N VAL A 340 -12.33 -18.91 -11.48
CA VAL A 340 -11.14 -18.08 -11.14
C VAL A 340 -9.95 -18.99 -10.95
N SER A 341 -8.80 -18.65 -11.55
CA SER A 341 -7.57 -19.46 -11.44
C SER A 341 -6.86 -19.32 -10.07
N GLY A 342 -7.01 -18.17 -9.40
CA GLY A 342 -6.33 -17.92 -8.13
C GLY A 342 -4.91 -17.35 -8.28
N ALA A 343 -4.68 -16.57 -9.33
CA ALA A 343 -3.44 -15.81 -9.44
C ALA A 343 -3.23 -14.92 -8.20
N ILE A 344 -1.97 -14.79 -7.73
CA ILE A 344 -1.64 -14.07 -6.50
C ILE A 344 -2.10 -12.61 -6.51
N GLN A 345 -2.18 -11.99 -7.69
CA GLN A 345 -2.69 -10.65 -7.89
C GLN A 345 -4.17 -10.52 -7.50
N PHE A 346 -4.93 -11.59 -7.61
CA PHE A 346 -6.32 -11.67 -7.19
C PHE A 346 -6.41 -12.09 -5.71
N THR A 347 -5.75 -13.20 -5.34
CA THR A 347 -5.89 -13.78 -3.99
C THR A 347 -5.40 -12.85 -2.90
N SER A 348 -4.31 -12.10 -3.11
CA SER A 348 -3.81 -11.11 -2.15
C SER A 348 -4.78 -9.95 -1.87
N CYS A 349 -5.81 -9.79 -2.70
CA CYS A 349 -6.82 -8.75 -2.53
C CYS A 349 -8.17 -9.27 -2.01
N MET A 350 -8.27 -10.58 -1.68
CA MET A 350 -9.51 -11.16 -1.18
C MET A 350 -9.32 -12.24 -0.10
N ASN A 351 -8.10 -12.72 0.13
CA ASN A 351 -7.82 -13.82 1.07
C ASN A 351 -8.10 -13.50 2.55
N ALA A 352 -8.35 -12.23 2.88
CA ALA A 352 -8.81 -11.82 4.20
C ALA A 352 -10.33 -11.93 4.41
N SER A 353 -11.07 -12.47 3.41
CA SER A 353 -12.51 -12.78 3.54
C SER A 353 -12.76 -13.85 4.59
N GLU A 354 -13.87 -13.76 5.32
CA GLU A 354 -14.17 -14.72 6.40
C GLU A 354 -14.45 -16.13 5.86
N HIS A 355 -15.22 -16.23 4.77
CA HIS A 355 -15.52 -17.49 4.11
C HIS A 355 -15.23 -17.38 2.61
N ILE A 356 -14.42 -18.29 2.11
CA ILE A 356 -14.01 -18.36 0.71
C ILE A 356 -14.48 -19.69 0.14
N VAL A 357 -15.34 -19.63 -0.89
CA VAL A 357 -15.79 -20.78 -1.67
C VAL A 357 -15.23 -20.66 -3.09
N SER A 358 -14.66 -21.72 -3.61
CA SER A 358 -14.13 -21.74 -4.97
C SER A 358 -14.79 -22.84 -5.81
N ILE A 359 -15.21 -22.47 -7.02
CA ILE A 359 -15.78 -23.39 -8.04
C ILE A 359 -14.87 -23.33 -9.26
N ASN A 360 -14.22 -24.45 -9.59
CA ASN A 360 -13.32 -24.54 -10.74
C ASN A 360 -13.32 -25.98 -11.28
N THR A 361 -13.19 -26.14 -12.59
CA THR A 361 -13.04 -27.45 -13.23
C THR A 361 -11.66 -28.06 -12.99
N ASP A 362 -10.66 -27.24 -12.79
CA ASP A 362 -9.29 -27.67 -12.47
C ASP A 362 -9.17 -27.89 -10.95
N LYS A 363 -8.99 -29.15 -10.54
CA LYS A 363 -8.82 -29.54 -9.13
C LYS A 363 -7.54 -28.97 -8.49
N ASP A 364 -6.54 -28.68 -9.33
CA ASP A 364 -5.24 -28.16 -8.89
C ASP A 364 -5.15 -26.64 -9.05
N ALA A 365 -6.27 -25.96 -9.34
CA ALA A 365 -6.31 -24.52 -9.46
C ALA A 365 -5.82 -23.83 -8.17
N PRO A 366 -4.89 -22.88 -8.22
CA PRO A 366 -4.34 -22.20 -7.04
C PRO A 366 -5.40 -21.55 -6.14
N ILE A 367 -6.59 -21.21 -6.67
CA ILE A 367 -7.69 -20.66 -5.86
C ILE A 367 -8.15 -21.63 -4.78
N HIS A 368 -8.07 -22.94 -5.02
CA HIS A 368 -8.47 -23.95 -4.07
C HIS A 368 -7.59 -23.97 -2.82
N SER A 369 -6.32 -23.57 -2.93
CA SER A 369 -5.40 -23.51 -1.78
C SER A 369 -5.72 -22.43 -0.77
N VAL A 370 -6.48 -21.39 -1.16
CA VAL A 370 -6.91 -20.30 -0.27
C VAL A 370 -8.40 -20.40 0.10
N ALA A 371 -9.13 -21.34 -0.51
CA ALA A 371 -10.55 -21.53 -0.25
C ALA A 371 -10.78 -22.36 1.01
N HIS A 372 -11.80 -21.99 1.80
CA HIS A 372 -12.29 -22.80 2.90
C HIS A 372 -13.14 -24.00 2.39
N ILE A 373 -13.84 -23.79 1.25
CA ILE A 373 -14.60 -24.83 0.56
C ILE A 373 -14.19 -24.81 -0.92
N ALA A 374 -13.58 -25.89 -1.38
CA ALA A 374 -13.18 -26.08 -2.77
C ALA A 374 -14.13 -27.07 -3.46
N ILE A 375 -14.75 -26.62 -4.55
CA ILE A 375 -15.69 -27.43 -5.35
C ILE A 375 -15.08 -27.62 -6.73
N THR A 376 -14.73 -28.85 -7.07
CA THR A 376 -14.26 -29.22 -8.41
C THR A 376 -15.45 -29.60 -9.28
N GLY A 377 -15.71 -28.83 -10.35
CA GLY A 377 -16.80 -29.09 -11.30
C GLY A 377 -17.09 -27.93 -12.23
N ASP A 378 -18.02 -28.13 -13.15
CA ASP A 378 -18.40 -27.10 -14.12
C ASP A 378 -19.30 -26.05 -13.45
N LEU A 379 -18.84 -24.79 -13.51
CA LEU A 379 -19.59 -23.65 -12.98
C LEU A 379 -20.97 -23.50 -13.65
N TYR A 380 -21.12 -23.93 -14.89
CA TYR A 380 -22.39 -23.88 -15.64
C TYR A 380 -23.46 -24.88 -15.11
N GLU A 381 -23.05 -25.90 -14.40
CA GLU A 381 -23.92 -26.82 -13.69
C GLU A 381 -24.14 -26.39 -12.23
N ILE A 382 -23.06 -26.09 -11.55
CA ILE A 382 -23.04 -25.82 -10.10
C ILE A 382 -23.74 -24.50 -9.77
N VAL A 383 -23.40 -23.40 -10.47
CA VAL A 383 -23.91 -22.06 -10.13
C VAL A 383 -25.44 -21.97 -10.31
N PRO A 384 -26.05 -22.44 -11.40
CA PRO A 384 -27.52 -22.45 -11.53
C PRO A 384 -28.21 -23.35 -10.49
N ALA A 385 -27.62 -24.53 -10.19
CA ALA A 385 -28.16 -25.44 -9.19
C ALA A 385 -28.14 -24.80 -7.79
N LEU A 386 -27.04 -24.18 -7.43
CA LEU A 386 -26.86 -23.44 -6.17
C LEU A 386 -27.86 -22.27 -6.07
N THR A 387 -28.00 -21.49 -7.13
CA THR A 387 -28.93 -20.35 -7.20
C THR A 387 -30.38 -20.79 -6.95
N ARG A 388 -30.80 -21.89 -7.61
CA ARG A 388 -32.10 -22.44 -7.42
C ARG A 388 -32.32 -22.89 -5.98
N ARG A 389 -31.40 -23.67 -5.42
CA ARG A 389 -31.48 -24.17 -4.04
C ARG A 389 -31.60 -23.05 -3.00
N ILE A 390 -30.86 -21.98 -3.19
CA ILE A 390 -30.90 -20.81 -2.29
C ILE A 390 -32.26 -20.11 -2.40
N ARG A 391 -32.82 -19.98 -3.61
CA ARG A 391 -34.17 -19.40 -3.79
C ARG A 391 -35.26 -20.25 -3.15
N GLU A 392 -35.20 -21.58 -3.32
CA GLU A 392 -36.13 -22.53 -2.71
C GLU A 392 -36.03 -22.50 -1.17
N GLY A 393 -34.83 -22.56 -0.58
CA GLY A 393 -34.64 -22.52 0.87
C GLY A 393 -35.05 -21.21 1.54
N LYS A 394 -35.13 -20.09 0.81
CA LYS A 394 -35.72 -18.85 1.32
C LYS A 394 -37.24 -18.90 1.45
N HIS A 395 -37.91 -19.80 0.74
CA HIS A 395 -39.36 -20.01 0.84
C HIS A 395 -39.75 -20.96 1.99
N GLU A 396 -38.81 -21.80 2.48
CA GLU A 396 -39.05 -22.70 3.62
C GLU A 396 -38.77 -22.02 4.99
N ALA A 397 -38.11 -20.84 4.99
CA ALA A 397 -37.72 -20.10 6.20
C ALA A 397 -38.65 -18.92 6.52
N LEU A 398 -39.73 -18.72 5.76
CA LEU A 398 -40.82 -17.77 5.99
C LEU A 398 -42.09 -18.48 6.39
#